data_dfad32b7c9a64f599e7c34da0bf5df72
#
_entry.id   dfad32b7c9a64f599e7c34da0bf5df72
#
_cell.length_a   1.000
_cell.length_b   1.000
_cell.length_c   1.000
_cell.angle_alpha   90.00
_cell.angle_beta   90.00
_cell.angle_gamma   90.00
#
_symmetry.space_group_name_H-M   'P 1'
#
loop_
_entity.id
_entity.type
_entity.pdbx_description
1 polymer ?
#
loop_
_entity_poly.entity_id
_entity_poly.type
_entity_poly.pdbx_seq_one_letter_code
_entity_poly.pdbx_strand_id
1 'polypeptide(L)'
;MNSPEKQKIVEIMKKASNFAFFATCDGDQPRVRPVAPIVEDDMSIWVATSAKSRKVKQIKQNPRISLAFVRHPEGEKAATVIGEAEILPDMEQKKRIWELAPYDLSQYFPNGPESEDYCLLKINVGKIEWWEDFESGMKTYEA
;
A
#
# COMPACT_ATOMS: atom_id res chain seq x y z
N MET A 1 -8.93 7.26 17.79
CA MET A 1 -7.65 7.18 18.50
C MET A 1 -6.92 5.88 18.15
N ASN A 2 -5.63 5.96 17.88
CA ASN A 2 -4.84 4.78 17.54
C ASN A 2 -4.37 4.08 18.81
N SER A 3 -4.51 2.75 18.85
CA SER A 3 -3.92 1.94 19.91
C SER A 3 -2.40 1.94 19.79
N PRO A 4 -1.66 1.60 20.88
CA PRO A 4 -0.20 1.46 20.78
C PRO A 4 0.23 0.46 19.72
N GLU A 5 -0.49 -0.64 19.57
CA GLU A 5 -0.19 -1.64 18.54
C GLU A 5 -0.33 -1.04 17.14
N LYS A 6 -1.45 -0.35 16.87
CA LYS A 6 -1.70 0.30 15.59
C LYS A 6 -0.61 1.33 15.27
N GLN A 7 -0.19 2.10 16.27
CA GLN A 7 0.88 3.09 16.10
C GLN A 7 2.21 2.45 15.69
N LYS A 8 2.56 1.32 16.33
CA LYS A 8 3.79 0.59 15.97
C LYS A 8 3.74 0.08 14.55
N ILE A 9 2.60 -0.47 14.13
CA ILE A 9 2.43 -0.99 12.76
C ILE A 9 2.55 0.15 11.76
N VAL A 10 1.89 1.27 12.00
CA VAL A 10 1.94 2.44 11.11
C VAL A 10 3.38 2.95 10.99
N GLU A 11 4.13 2.98 12.08
CA GLU A 11 5.53 3.40 12.05
C GLU A 11 6.38 2.47 11.18
N ILE A 12 6.19 1.16 11.32
CA ILE A 12 6.90 0.17 10.48
C ILE A 12 6.59 0.43 9.01
N MET A 13 5.31 0.58 8.68
CA MET A 13 4.88 0.77 7.30
C MET A 13 5.39 2.08 6.71
N LYS A 14 5.35 3.18 7.46
CA LYS A 14 5.86 4.47 6.98
C LYS A 14 7.36 4.43 6.70
N LYS A 15 8.14 3.79 7.56
CA LYS A 15 9.59 3.69 7.38
C LYS A 15 9.98 2.74 6.26
N ALA A 16 9.11 1.82 5.90
CA ALA A 16 9.34 0.84 4.84
C ALA A 16 8.60 1.17 3.53
N SER A 17 7.94 2.32 3.43
CA SER A 17 7.06 2.61 2.30
C SER A 17 7.77 2.88 0.98
N ASN A 18 9.06 3.18 1.01
CA ASN A 18 9.82 3.41 -0.22
C ASN A 18 9.92 2.16 -1.09
N PHE A 19 9.93 0.98 -0.47
CA PHE A 19 10.06 -0.30 -1.17
C PHE A 19 9.19 -1.33 -0.50
N ALA A 20 7.90 -1.29 -0.80
CA ALA A 20 6.96 -2.32 -0.38
C ALA A 20 6.70 -3.27 -1.54
N PHE A 21 6.22 -4.47 -1.23
CA PHE A 21 5.97 -5.51 -2.24
C PHE A 21 4.47 -5.79 -2.29
N PHE A 22 3.90 -5.57 -3.47
CA PHE A 22 2.46 -5.59 -3.68
C PHE A 22 2.08 -6.82 -4.50
N ALA A 23 1.32 -7.72 -3.90
CA ALA A 23 0.87 -8.95 -4.55
C ALA A 23 -0.58 -8.83 -4.99
N THR A 24 -0.84 -9.28 -6.22
CA THR A 24 -2.17 -9.35 -6.82
C THR A 24 -2.39 -10.75 -7.38
N CYS A 25 -3.63 -11.03 -7.78
CA CYS A 25 -3.99 -12.30 -8.40
C CYS A 25 -4.17 -12.12 -9.91
N ASP A 26 -3.54 -13.01 -10.67
CA ASP A 26 -3.69 -13.10 -12.12
C ASP A 26 -4.27 -14.48 -12.38
N GLY A 27 -5.62 -14.61 -12.35
CA GLY A 27 -6.27 -15.90 -12.25
C GLY A 27 -5.86 -16.57 -10.93
N ASP A 28 -5.28 -17.75 -11.02
CA ASP A 28 -4.74 -18.46 -9.86
C ASP A 28 -3.23 -18.24 -9.68
N GLN A 29 -2.61 -17.39 -10.51
CA GLN A 29 -1.19 -17.09 -10.42
C GLN A 29 -0.97 -15.86 -9.55
N PRO A 30 -0.28 -15.99 -8.39
CA PRO A 30 0.11 -14.80 -7.62
C PRO A 30 1.16 -14.01 -8.39
N ARG A 31 1.03 -12.69 -8.37
CA ARG A 31 1.99 -11.77 -8.98
C ARG A 31 2.43 -10.76 -7.93
N VAL A 32 3.71 -10.44 -7.93
CA VAL A 32 4.27 -9.49 -6.96
C VAL A 32 5.21 -8.51 -7.65
N ARG A 33 5.20 -7.25 -7.22
CA ARG A 33 6.09 -6.20 -7.73
C ARG A 33 6.35 -5.17 -6.62
N PRO A 34 7.47 -4.43 -6.70
CA PRO A 34 7.70 -3.34 -5.76
C PRO A 34 6.79 -2.15 -6.07
N VAL A 35 6.39 -1.47 -5.02
CA VAL A 35 5.62 -0.22 -5.10
C VAL A 35 6.07 0.71 -3.99
N ALA A 36 5.67 1.97 -4.06
CA ALA A 36 5.93 2.96 -3.01
C ALA A 36 4.58 3.49 -2.50
N PRO A 37 3.91 2.76 -1.60
CA PRO A 37 2.62 3.19 -1.10
C PRO A 37 2.72 4.41 -0.21
N ILE A 38 1.61 5.11 -0.05
CA ILE A 38 1.49 6.27 0.83
C ILE A 38 0.69 5.83 2.04
N VAL A 39 1.29 5.94 3.23
CA VAL A 39 0.68 5.49 4.49
C VAL A 39 0.41 6.70 5.36
N GLU A 40 -0.84 6.83 5.81
CA GLU A 40 -1.25 7.90 6.71
C GLU A 40 -1.23 7.41 8.16
N ASP A 41 -1.25 8.37 9.10
CA ASP A 41 -1.18 8.06 10.54
C ASP A 41 -2.37 7.24 11.03
N ASP A 42 -3.51 7.35 10.37
CA ASP A 42 -4.71 6.57 10.71
C ASP A 42 -4.71 5.16 10.11
N MET A 43 -3.60 4.75 9.50
CA MET A 43 -3.42 3.48 8.81
C MET A 43 -4.10 3.43 7.42
N SER A 44 -4.54 4.54 6.88
CA SER A 44 -4.98 4.58 5.49
C SER A 44 -3.79 4.36 4.56
N ILE A 45 -3.95 3.49 3.59
CA ILE A 45 -2.87 3.10 2.67
C ILE A 45 -3.36 3.30 1.23
N TRP A 46 -2.49 3.95 0.44
CA TRP A 46 -2.82 4.31 -0.94
C TRP A 46 -1.67 3.90 -1.86
N VAL A 47 -2.02 3.52 -3.09
CA VAL A 47 -1.04 3.25 -4.14
C VAL A 47 -1.41 4.08 -5.36
N ALA A 48 -0.51 4.96 -5.78
CA ALA A 48 -0.66 5.72 -7.02
C ALA A 48 0.04 4.93 -8.12
N THR A 49 -0.66 4.64 -9.20
CA THR A 49 -0.13 3.80 -10.27
C THR A 49 -0.73 4.16 -11.61
N SER A 50 -0.16 3.62 -12.69
CA SER A 50 -0.72 3.81 -14.03
C SER A 50 -2.02 3.02 -14.19
N ALA A 51 -3.04 3.69 -14.73
CA ALA A 51 -4.32 3.05 -15.00
C ALA A 51 -4.19 1.90 -16.01
N LYS A 52 -3.12 1.89 -16.80
CA LYS A 52 -2.84 0.85 -17.81
C LYS A 52 -1.98 -0.29 -17.28
N SER A 53 -1.59 -0.24 -15.99
CA SER A 53 -0.71 -1.26 -15.43
C SER A 53 -1.40 -2.61 -15.31
N ARG A 54 -0.60 -3.67 -15.31
CA ARG A 54 -1.10 -5.04 -15.13
C ARG A 54 -1.80 -5.21 -13.79
N LYS A 55 -1.27 -4.58 -12.73
CA LYS A 55 -1.85 -4.68 -11.40
C LYS A 55 -3.27 -4.13 -11.34
N VAL A 56 -3.54 -3.02 -12.02
CA VAL A 56 -4.90 -2.45 -12.07
C VAL A 56 -5.86 -3.41 -12.78
N LYS A 57 -5.42 -3.98 -13.91
CA LYS A 57 -6.22 -4.96 -14.64
C LYS A 57 -6.53 -6.18 -13.78
N GLN A 58 -5.53 -6.67 -13.04
CA GLN A 58 -5.69 -7.83 -12.16
C GLN A 58 -6.64 -7.52 -11.01
N ILE A 59 -6.53 -6.33 -10.41
CA ILE A 59 -7.40 -5.90 -9.32
C ILE A 59 -8.87 -5.77 -9.78
N LYS A 60 -9.10 -5.33 -11.01
CA LYS A 60 -10.45 -5.26 -11.56
C LYS A 60 -11.12 -6.64 -11.64
N GLN A 61 -10.35 -7.68 -11.84
CA GLN A 61 -10.84 -9.05 -11.92
C GLN A 61 -10.91 -9.71 -10.55
N ASN A 62 -9.94 -9.41 -9.67
CA ASN A 62 -9.88 -9.96 -8.33
C ASN A 62 -9.24 -8.92 -7.39
N PRO A 63 -10.03 -8.32 -6.50
CA PRO A 63 -9.52 -7.23 -5.65
C PRO A 63 -8.62 -7.69 -4.50
N ARG A 64 -8.49 -8.99 -4.26
CA ARG A 64 -7.66 -9.49 -3.14
C ARG A 64 -6.20 -9.19 -3.37
N ILE A 65 -5.57 -8.65 -2.33
CA ILE A 65 -4.16 -8.28 -2.40
C ILE A 65 -3.44 -8.63 -1.09
N SER A 66 -2.12 -8.64 -1.18
CA SER A 66 -1.24 -8.58 -0.03
C SER A 66 -0.20 -7.49 -0.28
N LEU A 67 0.16 -6.77 0.76
CA LEU A 67 1.13 -5.68 0.66
C LEU A 67 2.12 -5.82 1.81
N ALA A 68 3.38 -6.13 1.48
CA ALA A 68 4.41 -6.42 2.46
C ALA A 68 5.35 -5.23 2.62
N PHE A 69 5.54 -4.82 3.86
CA PHE A 69 6.47 -3.78 4.26
C PHE A 69 7.60 -4.42 5.08
N VAL A 70 8.83 -4.26 4.63
CA VAL A 70 10.00 -4.77 5.34
C VAL A 70 10.93 -3.60 5.63
N ARG A 71 11.25 -3.38 6.89
CA ARG A 71 12.09 -2.26 7.29
C ARG A 71 13.56 -2.57 7.01
N HIS A 72 14.17 -1.75 6.17
CA HIS A 72 15.59 -1.84 5.83
C HIS A 72 16.44 -0.99 6.78
N PRO A 73 17.73 -1.35 6.95
CA PRO A 73 18.40 -2.51 6.33
C PRO A 73 18.27 -3.82 7.12
N GLU A 74 17.76 -3.80 8.36
CA GLU A 74 17.78 -4.96 9.24
C GLU A 74 16.82 -6.07 8.82
N GLY A 75 15.66 -5.70 8.29
CA GLY A 75 14.63 -6.69 7.95
C GLY A 75 13.94 -7.31 9.15
N GLU A 76 14.26 -6.84 10.36
CA GLU A 76 13.69 -7.39 11.60
C GLU A 76 12.26 -7.00 11.84
N LYS A 77 11.87 -5.82 11.34
CA LYS A 77 10.50 -5.31 11.51
C LYS A 77 9.78 -5.40 10.18
N ALA A 78 8.62 -6.00 10.20
CA ALA A 78 7.83 -6.18 8.99
C ALA A 78 6.34 -6.18 9.30
N ALA A 79 5.56 -5.81 8.29
CA ALA A 79 4.10 -5.85 8.35
C ALA A 79 3.58 -6.23 6.98
N THR A 80 2.72 -7.25 6.93
CA THR A 80 2.07 -7.66 5.69
C THR A 80 0.57 -7.43 5.83
N VAL A 81 0.07 -6.55 4.99
CA VAL A 81 -1.36 -6.25 4.91
C VAL A 81 -2.03 -7.29 4.03
N ILE A 82 -3.11 -7.87 4.52
CA ILE A 82 -3.96 -8.78 3.77
C ILE A 82 -5.33 -8.11 3.67
N GLY A 83 -5.79 -7.88 2.45
CA GLY A 83 -7.04 -7.17 2.25
C GLY A 83 -7.44 -7.09 0.79
N GLU A 84 -8.09 -6.00 0.44
CA GLU A 84 -8.55 -5.75 -0.92
C GLU A 84 -8.12 -4.37 -1.39
N ALA A 85 -7.91 -4.23 -2.69
CA ALA A 85 -7.64 -2.94 -3.31
C ALA A 85 -8.89 -2.45 -4.03
N GLU A 86 -9.14 -1.17 -3.89
CA GLU A 86 -10.28 -0.50 -4.51
C GLU A 86 -9.76 0.62 -5.40
N ILE A 87 -10.23 0.67 -6.66
CA ILE A 87 -9.90 1.77 -7.56
C ILE A 87 -10.80 2.95 -7.19
N LEU A 88 -10.19 4.05 -6.77
CA LEU A 88 -10.93 5.23 -6.33
C LEU A 88 -10.86 6.31 -7.42
N PRO A 89 -11.96 6.57 -8.15
CA PRO A 89 -11.96 7.62 -9.17
C PRO A 89 -12.19 9.03 -8.63
N ASP A 90 -12.38 9.16 -7.33
CA ASP A 90 -12.68 10.42 -6.66
C ASP A 90 -11.55 11.43 -6.86
N MET A 91 -11.81 12.50 -7.63
CA MET A 91 -10.83 13.51 -7.97
C MET A 91 -10.33 14.25 -6.72
N GLU A 92 -11.18 14.47 -5.73
CA GLU A 92 -10.78 15.12 -4.49
C GLU A 92 -9.72 14.31 -3.75
N GLN A 93 -9.92 13.00 -3.63
CA GLN A 93 -8.94 12.12 -3.01
C GLN A 93 -7.67 12.01 -3.86
N LYS A 94 -7.80 11.94 -5.18
CA LYS A 94 -6.65 11.88 -6.06
C LYS A 94 -5.75 13.10 -5.89
N LYS A 95 -6.34 14.29 -5.77
CA LYS A 95 -5.59 15.52 -5.55
C LYS A 95 -4.97 15.56 -4.15
N ARG A 96 -5.71 15.12 -3.14
CA ARG A 96 -5.22 15.08 -1.76
C ARG A 96 -4.01 14.18 -1.64
N ILE A 97 -4.08 12.96 -2.19
CA ILE A 97 -2.96 12.02 -2.14
C ILE A 97 -1.79 12.51 -2.99
N TRP A 98 -2.05 13.19 -4.11
CA TRP A 98 -1.01 13.80 -4.91
C TRP A 98 -0.13 14.74 -4.07
N GLU A 99 -0.77 15.61 -3.28
CA GLU A 99 -0.06 16.54 -2.41
C GLU A 99 0.62 15.85 -1.22
N LEU A 100 0.03 14.78 -0.73
CA LEU A 100 0.51 14.07 0.45
C LEU A 100 1.72 13.17 0.16
N ALA A 101 1.87 12.74 -1.08
CA ALA A 101 2.92 11.79 -1.46
C ALA A 101 4.32 12.34 -1.10
N PRO A 102 5.18 11.52 -0.48
CA PRO A 102 6.52 11.97 -0.09
C PRO A 102 7.51 11.99 -1.25
N TYR A 103 7.03 11.87 -2.47
CA TYR A 103 7.83 11.91 -3.68
C TYR A 103 7.05 12.64 -4.77
N ASP A 104 7.75 13.02 -5.85
CA ASP A 104 7.18 13.82 -6.93
C ASP A 104 6.44 12.93 -7.94
N LEU A 105 5.12 12.90 -7.84
CA LEU A 105 4.27 12.13 -8.77
C LEU A 105 4.30 12.68 -10.19
N SER A 106 4.70 13.94 -10.39
CA SER A 106 4.76 14.52 -11.73
C SER A 106 5.80 13.84 -12.63
N GLN A 107 6.77 13.13 -12.03
CA GLN A 107 7.73 12.32 -12.79
C GLN A 107 7.04 11.20 -13.57
N TYR A 108 5.94 10.69 -13.05
CA TYR A 108 5.19 9.58 -13.64
C TYR A 108 3.94 10.07 -14.38
N PHE A 109 3.38 11.18 -13.93
CA PHE A 109 2.15 11.75 -14.48
C PHE A 109 2.37 13.25 -14.76
N PRO A 110 3.03 13.57 -15.89
CA PRO A 110 3.41 14.99 -16.17
C PRO A 110 2.23 15.93 -16.32
N ASN A 111 1.03 15.41 -16.60
CA ASN A 111 -0.18 16.23 -16.72
C ASN A 111 -0.84 16.55 -15.38
N GLY A 112 -0.23 16.11 -14.26
CA GLY A 112 -0.71 16.42 -12.93
C GLY A 112 -1.77 15.45 -12.42
N PRO A 113 -2.43 15.81 -11.30
CA PRO A 113 -3.41 14.91 -10.66
C PRO A 113 -4.67 14.65 -11.49
N GLU A 114 -4.89 15.44 -12.56
CA GLU A 114 -6.02 15.23 -13.46
C GLU A 114 -5.67 14.31 -14.64
N SER A 115 -4.45 13.77 -14.66
CA SER A 115 -4.00 12.85 -15.68
C SER A 115 -4.90 11.60 -15.74
N GLU A 116 -5.34 11.23 -16.93
CA GLU A 116 -6.16 10.02 -17.11
C GLU A 116 -5.40 8.75 -16.72
N ASP A 117 -4.08 8.77 -16.83
CA ASP A 117 -3.26 7.61 -16.50
C ASP A 117 -3.01 7.46 -14.99
N TYR A 118 -3.27 8.50 -14.21
CA TYR A 118 -3.11 8.44 -12.77
C TYR A 118 -4.28 7.68 -12.16
N CYS A 119 -3.99 6.49 -11.64
CA CYS A 119 -4.97 5.64 -10.96
C CYS A 119 -4.64 5.59 -9.47
N LEU A 120 -5.62 5.88 -8.63
CA LEU A 120 -5.46 5.81 -7.18
C LEU A 120 -6.12 4.55 -6.66
N LEU A 121 -5.32 3.72 -5.98
CA LEU A 121 -5.81 2.54 -5.29
C LEU A 121 -5.90 2.83 -3.81
N LYS A 122 -7.05 2.53 -3.22
CA LYS A 122 -7.23 2.49 -1.76
C LYS A 122 -7.05 1.06 -1.30
N ILE A 123 -6.21 0.84 -0.30
CA ILE A 123 -6.01 -0.49 0.27
C ILE A 123 -6.93 -0.63 1.48
N ASN A 124 -7.90 -1.52 1.38
CA ASN A 124 -8.82 -1.83 2.47
C ASN A 124 -8.24 -2.97 3.28
N VAL A 125 -7.79 -2.65 4.48
CA VAL A 125 -7.07 -3.59 5.35
C VAL A 125 -8.06 -4.57 5.98
N GLY A 126 -7.86 -5.87 5.77
CA GLY A 126 -8.58 -6.91 6.49
C GLY A 126 -7.86 -7.25 7.78
N LYS A 127 -6.62 -7.71 7.65
CA LYS A 127 -5.75 -7.97 8.79
C LYS A 127 -4.31 -7.68 8.42
N ILE A 128 -3.47 -7.55 9.45
CA ILE A 128 -2.03 -7.35 9.27
C ILE A 128 -1.29 -8.37 10.11
N GLU A 129 -0.38 -9.10 9.47
CA GLU A 129 0.57 -9.98 10.13
C GLU A 129 1.87 -9.22 10.28
N TRP A 130 2.38 -9.08 11.51
CA TRP A 130 3.51 -8.19 11.74
C TRP A 130 4.41 -8.72 12.87
N TRP A 131 5.67 -8.26 12.88
CA TRP A 131 6.60 -8.55 13.97
C TRP A 131 7.58 -7.40 14.15
N GLU A 132 8.07 -7.26 15.40
CA GLU A 132 9.08 -6.26 15.76
C GLU A 132 10.48 -6.85 15.70
N ASP A 133 10.59 -8.14 15.98
CA ASP A 133 11.82 -8.91 15.94
C ASP A 133 11.47 -10.40 15.82
N PHE A 134 12.46 -11.21 15.47
CA PHE A 134 12.21 -12.65 15.28
C PHE A 134 11.88 -13.37 16.59
N GLU A 135 12.41 -12.88 17.70
CA GLU A 135 12.21 -13.50 19.02
C GLU A 135 10.78 -13.37 19.50
N SER A 136 10.17 -12.19 19.31
CA SER A 136 8.78 -11.95 19.70
C SER A 136 7.77 -12.72 18.87
N GLY A 137 8.17 -13.14 17.66
CA GLY A 137 7.30 -13.88 16.75
C GLY A 137 6.28 -13.00 16.02
N MET A 138 5.50 -13.67 15.19
CA MET A 138 4.47 -13.01 14.36
C MET A 138 3.21 -12.75 15.17
N LYS A 139 2.68 -11.54 15.01
CA LYS A 139 1.44 -11.09 15.64
C LYS A 139 0.41 -10.80 14.55
N THR A 140 -0.86 -10.88 14.89
CA THR A 140 -1.95 -10.55 13.98
C THR A 140 -2.74 -9.37 14.52
N TYR A 141 -2.97 -8.39 13.68
CA TYR A 141 -3.81 -7.23 13.95
C TYR A 141 -5.05 -7.30 13.06
N GLU A 142 -6.22 -7.29 13.66
CA GLU A 142 -7.49 -7.26 12.93
C GLU A 142 -7.96 -5.81 12.78
N ALA A 143 -8.27 -5.43 11.56
CA ALA A 143 -8.73 -4.07 11.29
C ALA A 143 -10.22 -3.90 11.60
#